data_8f5e00cb3f58c1a1dda4c957a62de82c
#
_entry.id   8f5e00cb3f58c1a1dda4c957a62de82c
#
_cell.length_a   1.000
_cell.length_b   1.000
_cell.length_c   1.000
_cell.angle_alpha   90.00
_cell.angle_beta   90.00
_cell.angle_gamma   90.00
#
_symmetry.space_group_name_H-M   'P 1'
#
loop_
_entity.id
_entity.type
_entity.pdbx_description
1 polymer ?
#
loop_
_entity_poly.entity_id
_entity_poly.type
_entity_poly.pdbx_seq_one_letter_code
_entity_poly.pdbx_strand_id
1 'polypeptide(L)'
;VADGLLFGYLNQAAAMYEAKYASREDIDAAMRLGCGLPMGPLALLDLIGVDTARTVLEAMYTASHDRLHAPAPILKQLSEAGLTGRKSGRGFYSYEAPGSATVVRDALTPLDGVSTTPGRTVRSVGVAGSGTMASGIAEVFAKAGYEVVLAARSEEKAQAAKARIGKSLARSVDKGRMTVEAAAETLDRITPAGSYDAFADVDLALEAVAEDLEVKRQLFATFDKVCKPGAILATTTSSLPVVACARATSRPQDVIGMHFFNPAPAMKLVEVVRTVLTADDVHATVREVCAKVRKHPVDCGDRAGFIVNALLFPYLNNAIKMVQEHYATLDDIDAAMKLGGGYPMGPFELLDVVGLDVSLAIEKVLHREFRDPGLAPGRGTR
;
A
#
# COMPACT_ATOMS: atom_id res chain seq x y z
N VAL A 1 10.97 -8.68 -23.41
CA VAL A 1 10.19 -7.63 -22.73
C VAL A 1 9.71 -8.12 -21.38
N ALA A 2 8.81 -9.11 -21.34
CA ALA A 2 8.19 -9.56 -20.07
C ALA A 2 9.22 -9.94 -19.00
N ASP A 3 10.18 -10.80 -19.31
CA ASP A 3 11.21 -11.22 -18.37
C ASP A 3 12.05 -10.04 -17.84
N GLY A 4 12.38 -9.09 -18.72
CA GLY A 4 13.15 -7.90 -18.36
C GLY A 4 12.45 -7.05 -17.28
N LEU A 5 11.13 -6.96 -17.31
CA LEU A 5 10.33 -6.25 -16.31
C LEU A 5 10.04 -7.13 -15.10
N LEU A 6 9.67 -8.38 -15.33
CA LEU A 6 9.24 -9.30 -14.28
C LEU A 6 10.37 -9.63 -13.29
N PHE A 7 11.54 -10.03 -13.79
CA PHE A 7 12.62 -10.50 -12.92
C PHE A 7 13.24 -9.38 -12.09
N GLY A 8 13.33 -8.14 -12.60
CA GLY A 8 13.73 -7.00 -11.81
C GLY A 8 12.78 -6.72 -10.64
N TYR A 9 11.48 -6.79 -10.89
CA TYR A 9 10.44 -6.64 -9.86
C TYR A 9 10.51 -7.78 -8.82
N LEU A 10 10.63 -9.04 -9.25
CA LEU A 10 10.73 -10.19 -8.35
C LEU A 10 11.99 -10.13 -7.48
N ASN A 11 13.11 -9.70 -8.04
CA ASN A 11 14.36 -9.53 -7.32
C ASN A 11 14.24 -8.47 -6.21
N GLN A 12 13.57 -7.36 -6.48
CA GLN A 12 13.33 -6.33 -5.48
C GLN A 12 12.43 -6.81 -4.35
N ALA A 13 11.41 -7.62 -4.66
CA ALA A 13 10.57 -8.23 -3.63
C ALA A 13 11.36 -9.20 -2.74
N ALA A 14 12.26 -10.00 -3.33
CA ALA A 14 13.16 -10.88 -2.59
C ALA A 14 14.11 -10.08 -1.67
N ALA A 15 14.69 -8.98 -2.18
CA ALA A 15 15.53 -8.09 -1.38
C ALA A 15 14.76 -7.40 -0.25
N MET A 16 13.52 -7.00 -0.49
CA MET A 16 12.64 -6.42 0.53
C MET A 16 12.38 -7.42 1.68
N TYR A 17 12.11 -8.67 1.34
CA TYR A 17 11.96 -9.75 2.32
C TYR A 17 13.25 -10.04 3.09
N GLU A 18 14.38 -10.13 2.39
CA GLU A 18 15.71 -10.33 3.00
C GLU A 18 16.06 -9.25 4.02
N ALA A 19 15.73 -7.99 3.70
CA ALA A 19 15.89 -6.85 4.58
C ALA A 19 14.97 -6.87 5.81
N LYS A 20 14.09 -7.88 5.94
CA LYS A 20 13.07 -8.00 7.00
C LYS A 20 12.16 -6.77 7.11
N TYR A 21 11.93 -6.12 5.98
CA TYR A 21 11.09 -4.92 5.93
C TYR A 21 9.60 -5.26 6.08
N ALA A 22 9.17 -6.36 5.48
CA ALA A 22 7.84 -6.92 5.62
C ALA A 22 7.89 -8.45 5.56
N SER A 23 6.85 -9.12 6.04
CA SER A 23 6.72 -10.57 5.90
C SER A 23 6.48 -10.96 4.43
N ARG A 24 6.75 -12.22 4.06
CA ARG A 24 6.46 -12.75 2.73
C ARG A 24 4.96 -12.67 2.42
N GLU A 25 4.12 -12.93 3.42
CA GLU A 25 2.67 -12.85 3.33
C GLU A 25 2.21 -11.42 3.06
N ASP A 26 2.79 -10.43 3.76
CA ASP A 26 2.45 -9.02 3.57
C ASP A 26 2.90 -8.49 2.20
N ILE A 27 4.12 -8.85 1.75
CA ILE A 27 4.62 -8.47 0.43
C ILE A 27 3.71 -9.03 -0.67
N ASP A 28 3.39 -10.31 -0.61
CA ASP A 28 2.55 -10.97 -1.61
C ASP A 28 1.11 -10.45 -1.60
N ALA A 29 0.53 -10.26 -0.41
CA ALA A 29 -0.81 -9.69 -0.27
C ALA A 29 -0.87 -8.23 -0.76
N ALA A 30 0.14 -7.42 -0.45
CA ALA A 30 0.22 -6.03 -0.90
C ALA A 30 0.17 -5.93 -2.43
N MET A 31 0.97 -6.72 -3.14
CA MET A 31 1.03 -6.67 -4.59
C MET A 31 -0.22 -7.27 -5.26
N ARG A 32 -0.79 -8.34 -4.70
CA ARG A 32 -2.06 -8.91 -5.20
C ARG A 32 -3.23 -7.96 -5.00
N LEU A 33 -3.38 -7.40 -3.82
CA LEU A 33 -4.56 -6.60 -3.44
C LEU A 33 -4.42 -5.13 -3.84
N GLY A 34 -3.18 -4.61 -3.88
CA GLY A 34 -2.89 -3.22 -4.27
C GLY A 34 -2.78 -3.01 -5.78
N CYS A 35 -2.23 -3.99 -6.50
CA CYS A 35 -2.04 -3.89 -7.95
C CYS A 35 -2.93 -4.86 -8.75
N GLY A 36 -3.72 -5.70 -8.10
CA GLY A 36 -4.56 -6.69 -8.78
C GLY A 36 -3.76 -7.80 -9.46
N LEU A 37 -2.51 -8.05 -9.03
CA LEU A 37 -1.69 -9.09 -9.63
C LEU A 37 -2.25 -10.49 -9.32
N PRO A 38 -2.15 -11.42 -10.26
CA PRO A 38 -2.71 -12.77 -10.10
C PRO A 38 -2.02 -13.56 -9.00
N MET A 39 -0.73 -13.28 -8.75
CA MET A 39 0.10 -13.95 -7.74
C MET A 39 1.05 -12.94 -7.10
N GLY A 40 1.36 -13.14 -5.82
CA GLY A 40 2.39 -12.36 -5.14
C GLY A 40 3.79 -12.71 -5.65
N PRO A 41 4.75 -11.77 -5.54
CA PRO A 41 6.08 -11.93 -6.14
C PRO A 41 6.88 -13.09 -5.54
N LEU A 42 6.79 -13.33 -4.25
CA LEU A 42 7.55 -14.40 -3.59
C LEU A 42 6.95 -15.78 -3.89
N ALA A 43 5.62 -15.88 -3.94
CA ALA A 43 4.95 -17.10 -4.40
C ALA A 43 5.22 -17.37 -5.89
N LEU A 44 5.40 -16.34 -6.70
CA LEU A 44 5.76 -16.47 -8.12
C LEU A 44 7.21 -16.94 -8.29
N LEU A 45 8.15 -16.45 -7.46
CA LEU A 45 9.52 -16.97 -7.42
C LEU A 45 9.56 -18.46 -7.08
N ASP A 46 8.73 -18.91 -6.14
CA ASP A 46 8.61 -20.34 -5.80
C ASP A 46 8.00 -21.16 -6.93
N LEU A 47 7.07 -20.59 -7.71
CA LEU A 47 6.48 -21.24 -8.87
C LEU A 47 7.48 -21.40 -10.03
N ILE A 48 8.22 -20.35 -10.35
CA ILE A 48 9.25 -20.35 -11.40
C ILE A 48 10.41 -21.28 -11.01
N GLY A 49 10.74 -21.30 -9.75
CA GLY A 49 11.91 -21.92 -9.16
C GLY A 49 12.99 -20.87 -8.84
N VAL A 50 13.37 -20.81 -7.58
CA VAL A 50 14.33 -19.83 -7.07
C VAL A 50 15.71 -19.92 -7.76
N ASP A 51 16.16 -21.14 -8.05
CA ASP A 51 17.38 -21.42 -8.81
C ASP A 51 17.30 -20.94 -10.26
N THR A 52 16.15 -21.15 -10.93
CA THR A 52 15.88 -20.66 -12.26
C THR A 52 15.88 -19.12 -12.29
N ALA A 53 15.14 -18.50 -11.36
CA ALA A 53 15.08 -17.05 -11.25
C ALA A 53 16.47 -16.43 -11.01
N ARG A 54 17.27 -17.03 -10.13
CA ARG A 54 18.64 -16.61 -9.90
C ARG A 54 19.47 -16.66 -11.18
N THR A 55 19.42 -17.77 -11.92
CA THR A 55 20.18 -17.95 -13.17
C THR A 55 19.80 -16.90 -14.22
N VAL A 56 18.50 -16.62 -14.36
CA VAL A 56 18.02 -15.57 -15.29
C VAL A 56 18.53 -14.19 -14.85
N LEU A 57 18.43 -13.86 -13.60
CA LEU A 57 18.92 -12.58 -13.05
C LEU A 57 20.44 -12.42 -13.24
N GLU A 58 21.23 -13.46 -12.99
CA GLU A 58 22.70 -13.44 -13.21
C GLU A 58 23.03 -13.18 -14.67
N ALA A 59 22.31 -13.82 -15.61
CA ALA A 59 22.48 -13.58 -17.04
C ALA A 59 22.11 -12.14 -17.44
N MET A 60 20.98 -11.63 -16.92
CA MET A 60 20.55 -10.25 -17.16
C MET A 60 21.53 -9.23 -16.60
N TYR A 61 22.03 -9.44 -15.39
CA TYR A 61 23.02 -8.57 -14.77
C TYR A 61 24.35 -8.57 -15.53
N THR A 62 24.80 -9.73 -15.97
CA THR A 62 26.03 -9.86 -16.76
C THR A 62 25.94 -9.08 -18.09
N ALA A 63 24.75 -9.08 -18.69
CA ALA A 63 24.51 -8.38 -19.96
C ALA A 63 24.34 -6.86 -19.79
N SER A 64 23.65 -6.40 -18.75
CA SER A 64 23.27 -4.99 -18.59
C SER A 64 24.05 -4.22 -17.55
N HIS A 65 24.63 -4.91 -16.56
CA HIS A 65 25.18 -4.34 -15.32
C HIS A 65 24.18 -3.45 -14.53
N ASP A 66 22.87 -3.61 -14.79
CA ASP A 66 21.84 -2.92 -14.03
C ASP A 66 21.67 -3.59 -12.67
N ARG A 67 21.82 -2.81 -11.62
CA ARG A 67 21.69 -3.30 -10.23
C ARG A 67 20.31 -3.89 -9.91
N LEU A 68 19.27 -3.49 -10.62
CA LEU A 68 17.94 -4.09 -10.46
C LEU A 68 17.93 -5.59 -10.78
N HIS A 69 18.85 -6.04 -11.64
CA HIS A 69 19.00 -7.43 -12.02
C HIS A 69 20.10 -8.18 -11.22
N ALA A 70 20.86 -7.49 -10.36
CA ALA A 70 21.82 -8.15 -9.47
C ALA A 70 21.06 -9.04 -8.47
N PRO A 71 21.22 -10.39 -8.50
CA PRO A 71 20.41 -11.28 -7.68
C PRO A 71 20.51 -10.96 -6.20
N ALA A 72 19.39 -10.83 -5.52
CA ALA A 72 19.36 -10.68 -4.07
C ALA A 72 20.05 -11.88 -3.42
N PRO A 73 20.94 -11.69 -2.43
CA PRO A 73 21.72 -12.77 -1.80
C PRO A 73 20.87 -13.95 -1.30
N ILE A 74 19.65 -13.68 -0.85
CA ILE A 74 18.71 -14.73 -0.41
C ILE A 74 18.39 -15.75 -1.51
N LEU A 75 18.31 -15.34 -2.78
CA LEU A 75 18.05 -16.25 -3.89
C LEU A 75 19.18 -17.28 -4.03
N LYS A 76 20.43 -16.83 -3.81
CA LYS A 76 21.59 -17.74 -3.76
C LYS A 76 21.50 -18.69 -2.58
N GLN A 77 21.21 -18.17 -1.39
CA GLN A 77 21.12 -18.98 -0.17
C GLN A 77 20.05 -20.06 -0.28
N LEU A 78 18.84 -19.70 -0.73
CA LEU A 78 17.75 -20.67 -0.93
C LEU A 78 18.12 -21.73 -1.99
N SER A 79 18.71 -21.30 -3.10
CA SER A 79 19.12 -22.18 -4.19
C SER A 79 20.17 -23.20 -3.73
N GLU A 80 21.23 -22.74 -3.03
CA GLU A 80 22.31 -23.61 -2.51
C GLU A 80 21.82 -24.54 -1.40
N ALA A 81 20.81 -24.14 -0.63
CA ALA A 81 20.17 -24.97 0.38
C ALA A 81 19.19 -26.02 -0.21
N GLY A 82 18.99 -26.04 -1.53
CA GLY A 82 18.02 -26.91 -2.19
C GLY A 82 16.55 -26.49 -1.99
N LEU A 83 16.32 -25.28 -1.47
CA LEU A 83 14.99 -24.72 -1.23
C LEU A 83 14.54 -23.96 -2.48
N THR A 84 14.26 -24.69 -3.55
CA THR A 84 14.07 -24.14 -4.89
C THR A 84 12.62 -23.79 -5.23
N GLY A 85 11.73 -23.80 -4.26
CA GLY A 85 10.32 -23.45 -4.42
C GLY A 85 9.40 -24.67 -4.47
N ARG A 86 8.29 -24.59 -5.21
CA ARG A 86 7.28 -25.64 -5.27
C ARG A 86 7.86 -27.01 -5.69
N LYS A 87 8.78 -27.03 -6.64
CA LYS A 87 9.38 -28.27 -7.13
C LYS A 87 10.13 -29.07 -6.07
N SER A 88 10.70 -28.41 -5.07
CA SER A 88 11.35 -29.05 -3.91
C SER A 88 10.47 -29.14 -2.67
N GLY A 89 9.24 -28.59 -2.72
CA GLY A 89 8.32 -28.49 -1.59
C GLY A 89 8.60 -27.37 -0.63
N ARG A 90 9.66 -26.57 -0.85
CA ARG A 90 10.02 -25.42 -0.03
C ARG A 90 10.84 -24.39 -0.81
N GLY A 91 10.55 -23.12 -0.58
CA GLY A 91 11.27 -21.96 -1.07
C GLY A 91 11.08 -20.80 -0.10
N PHE A 92 10.51 -19.70 -0.56
CA PHE A 92 10.00 -18.64 0.33
C PHE A 92 8.86 -19.15 1.21
N TYR A 93 8.03 -20.05 0.68
CA TYR A 93 6.96 -20.75 1.39
C TYR A 93 7.28 -22.24 1.57
N SER A 94 6.56 -22.88 2.49
CA SER A 94 6.52 -24.32 2.63
C SER A 94 5.26 -24.84 1.99
N TYR A 95 5.36 -25.97 1.27
CA TYR A 95 4.28 -26.60 0.53
C TYR A 95 3.99 -27.98 1.11
N GLU A 96 2.75 -28.46 0.91
CA GLU A 96 2.30 -29.76 1.40
C GLU A 96 3.19 -30.92 0.92
N ALA A 97 3.65 -30.86 -0.33
CA ALA A 97 4.57 -31.79 -0.95
C ALA A 97 5.32 -31.12 -2.12
N PRO A 98 6.45 -31.70 -2.58
CA PRO A 98 7.10 -31.26 -3.80
C PRO A 98 6.12 -31.24 -4.99
N GLY A 99 6.07 -30.12 -5.70
CA GLY A 99 5.14 -29.87 -6.81
C GLY A 99 3.75 -29.39 -6.41
N SER A 100 3.38 -29.44 -5.13
CA SER A 100 2.08 -28.94 -4.66
C SER A 100 1.98 -27.43 -4.78
N ALA A 101 0.76 -26.93 -5.04
CA ALA A 101 0.44 -25.52 -4.97
C ALA A 101 -0.06 -25.09 -3.58
N THR A 102 -0.33 -26.05 -2.69
CA THR A 102 -0.88 -25.81 -1.35
C THR A 102 0.21 -25.38 -0.40
N VAL A 103 0.15 -24.12 0.02
CA VAL A 103 1.04 -23.56 1.06
C VAL A 103 0.61 -24.08 2.42
N VAL A 104 1.57 -24.54 3.23
CA VAL A 104 1.36 -24.92 4.62
C VAL A 104 2.05 -23.94 5.57
N ARG A 105 1.51 -23.82 6.78
CA ARG A 105 2.11 -22.97 7.82
C ARG A 105 3.47 -23.54 8.24
N ASP A 106 4.40 -22.65 8.49
CA ASP A 106 5.71 -22.98 9.02
C ASP A 106 6.13 -21.96 10.13
N ALA A 107 7.33 -22.11 10.66
CA ALA A 107 7.83 -21.26 11.75
C ALA A 107 7.96 -19.77 11.37
N LEU A 108 7.95 -19.43 10.07
CA LEU A 108 8.05 -18.05 9.56
C LEU A 108 6.68 -17.46 9.24
N THR A 109 5.61 -18.28 9.25
CA THR A 109 4.26 -17.79 9.03
C THR A 109 3.86 -16.89 10.20
N PRO A 110 3.48 -15.61 9.94
CA PRO A 110 3.01 -14.74 11.01
C PRO A 110 1.87 -15.39 11.80
N LEU A 111 1.87 -15.20 13.10
CA LEU A 111 0.75 -15.63 13.94
C LEU A 111 -0.46 -14.78 13.55
N ASP A 112 -1.55 -15.44 13.15
CA ASP A 112 -2.75 -14.73 12.72
C ASP A 112 -3.24 -13.78 13.79
N GLY A 113 -3.13 -12.47 13.52
CA GLY A 113 -3.95 -11.39 14.05
C GLY A 113 -4.11 -11.23 15.57
N VAL A 114 -3.62 -12.17 16.36
CA VAL A 114 -3.72 -12.08 17.81
C VAL A 114 -2.49 -11.31 18.33
N SER A 115 -2.59 -9.98 18.28
CA SER A 115 -1.69 -9.17 19.11
C SER A 115 -1.87 -9.61 20.57
N THR A 116 -0.78 -9.91 21.25
CA THR A 116 -0.79 -10.14 22.71
C THR A 116 -1.09 -8.84 23.47
N THR A 117 -0.99 -7.71 22.78
CA THR A 117 -1.30 -6.38 23.31
C THR A 117 -2.75 -6.03 22.98
N PRO A 118 -3.61 -5.78 23.96
CA PRO A 118 -4.99 -5.36 23.72
C PRO A 118 -5.01 -4.02 23.00
N GLY A 119 -5.85 -3.93 21.98
CA GLY A 119 -6.09 -2.69 21.25
C GLY A 119 -6.95 -1.71 22.03
N ARG A 120 -6.94 -0.44 21.59
CA ARG A 120 -7.83 0.62 22.12
C ARG A 120 -9.22 0.47 21.48
N THR A 121 -10.26 0.88 22.21
CA THR A 121 -11.61 0.91 21.65
C THR A 121 -11.76 2.10 20.70
N VAL A 122 -12.20 1.85 19.47
CA VAL A 122 -12.54 2.87 18.47
C VAL A 122 -14.02 2.79 18.13
N ARG A 123 -14.77 3.88 18.36
CA ARG A 123 -16.20 4.03 18.02
C ARG A 123 -16.43 5.18 17.06
N SER A 124 -15.63 6.24 17.16
CA SER A 124 -15.73 7.45 16.36
C SER A 124 -14.44 7.75 15.63
N VAL A 125 -14.56 8.21 14.39
CA VAL A 125 -13.44 8.48 13.49
C VAL A 125 -13.58 9.88 12.91
N GLY A 126 -12.52 10.68 13.03
CA GLY A 126 -12.38 11.95 12.32
C GLY A 126 -11.62 11.74 11.02
N VAL A 127 -12.15 12.18 9.91
CA VAL A 127 -11.45 12.18 8.61
C VAL A 127 -11.22 13.62 8.17
N ALA A 128 -9.96 14.03 8.09
CA ALA A 128 -9.56 15.38 7.69
C ALA A 128 -9.31 15.44 6.19
N GLY A 129 -10.07 16.26 5.50
CA GLY A 129 -9.96 16.47 4.06
C GLY A 129 -11.31 16.49 3.36
N SER A 130 -11.33 16.95 2.12
CA SER A 130 -12.53 17.02 1.29
C SER A 130 -12.33 16.45 -0.12
N GLY A 131 -11.19 15.80 -0.38
CA GLY A 131 -10.86 15.17 -1.64
C GLY A 131 -11.49 13.80 -1.83
N THR A 132 -11.14 13.15 -2.93
CA THR A 132 -11.62 11.81 -3.28
C THR A 132 -11.25 10.77 -2.23
N MET A 133 -10.00 10.80 -1.73
CA MET A 133 -9.55 9.87 -0.70
C MET A 133 -10.28 10.09 0.62
N ALA A 134 -10.37 11.32 1.10
CA ALA A 134 -11.11 11.65 2.34
C ALA A 134 -12.56 11.19 2.27
N SER A 135 -13.27 11.47 1.17
CA SER A 135 -14.65 11.03 0.97
C SER A 135 -14.76 9.49 0.94
N GLY A 136 -13.86 8.82 0.20
CA GLY A 136 -13.90 7.36 0.11
C GLY A 136 -13.57 6.67 1.43
N ILE A 137 -12.64 7.19 2.20
CA ILE A 137 -12.27 6.68 3.53
C ILE A 137 -13.43 6.90 4.53
N ALA A 138 -14.03 8.08 4.55
CA ALA A 138 -15.20 8.37 5.38
C ALA A 138 -16.36 7.41 5.06
N GLU A 139 -16.63 7.14 3.77
CA GLU A 139 -17.61 6.15 3.33
C GLU A 139 -17.28 4.75 3.87
N VAL A 140 -16.03 4.31 3.80
CA VAL A 140 -15.59 3.00 4.30
C VAL A 140 -15.87 2.85 5.79
N PHE A 141 -15.52 3.84 6.59
CA PHE A 141 -15.76 3.81 8.04
C PHE A 141 -17.25 3.85 8.38
N ALA A 142 -18.03 4.72 7.74
CA ALA A 142 -19.46 4.82 7.97
C ALA A 142 -20.22 3.54 7.59
N LYS A 143 -19.86 2.88 6.48
CA LYS A 143 -20.39 1.56 6.10
C LYS A 143 -20.11 0.48 7.13
N ALA A 144 -19.02 0.57 7.86
CA ALA A 144 -18.66 -0.37 8.91
C ALA A 144 -19.32 -0.05 10.26
N GLY A 145 -20.15 0.99 10.32
CA GLY A 145 -20.92 1.37 11.52
C GLY A 145 -20.19 2.31 12.48
N TYR A 146 -19.11 2.96 12.05
CA TYR A 146 -18.47 4.01 12.83
C TYR A 146 -19.22 5.35 12.69
N GLU A 147 -19.25 6.12 13.79
CA GLU A 147 -19.56 7.54 13.72
C GLU A 147 -18.39 8.29 13.10
N VAL A 148 -18.65 9.06 12.06
CA VAL A 148 -17.61 9.74 11.28
C VAL A 148 -17.81 11.25 11.30
N VAL A 149 -16.77 11.97 11.72
CA VAL A 149 -16.69 13.42 11.54
C VAL A 149 -15.82 13.69 10.32
N LEU A 150 -16.42 14.22 9.25
CA LEU A 150 -15.72 14.58 8.01
C LEU A 150 -15.41 16.08 8.03
N ALA A 151 -14.20 16.45 8.41
CA ALA A 151 -13.81 17.83 8.57
C ALA A 151 -12.97 18.37 7.41
N ALA A 152 -13.25 19.57 6.98
CA ALA A 152 -12.53 20.29 5.95
C ALA A 152 -12.21 21.72 6.39
N ARG A 153 -11.48 22.48 5.54
CA ARG A 153 -11.14 23.88 5.81
C ARG A 153 -12.33 24.84 5.79
N SER A 154 -13.51 24.39 5.39
CA SER A 154 -14.76 25.13 5.46
C SER A 154 -15.94 24.14 5.49
N GLU A 155 -17.03 24.59 6.08
CA GLU A 155 -18.29 23.84 6.12
C GLU A 155 -18.78 23.47 4.71
N GLU A 156 -18.71 24.41 3.77
CA GLU A 156 -19.09 24.18 2.37
C GLU A 156 -18.31 22.98 1.76
N LYS A 157 -17.00 22.90 1.98
CA LYS A 157 -16.16 21.81 1.47
C LYS A 157 -16.49 20.48 2.13
N ALA A 158 -16.78 20.47 3.42
CA ALA A 158 -17.20 19.29 4.16
C ALA A 158 -18.56 18.77 3.64
N GLN A 159 -19.52 19.66 3.45
CA GLN A 159 -20.84 19.33 2.88
C GLN A 159 -20.72 18.80 1.43
N ALA A 160 -19.88 19.41 0.60
CA ALA A 160 -19.64 18.93 -0.76
C ALA A 160 -19.01 17.53 -0.76
N ALA A 161 -18.13 17.23 0.19
CA ALA A 161 -17.55 15.90 0.35
C ALA A 161 -18.61 14.86 0.80
N LYS A 162 -19.47 15.20 1.76
CA LYS A 162 -20.62 14.36 2.16
C LYS A 162 -21.57 14.12 0.99
N ALA A 163 -21.90 15.14 0.21
CA ALA A 163 -22.73 15.01 -0.98
C ALA A 163 -22.12 14.06 -2.03
N ARG A 164 -20.78 14.04 -2.19
CA ARG A 164 -20.07 13.10 -3.05
C ARG A 164 -20.24 11.66 -2.56
N ILE A 165 -20.18 11.44 -1.25
CA ILE A 165 -20.42 10.13 -0.64
C ILE A 165 -21.87 9.70 -0.92
N GLY A 166 -22.86 10.58 -0.76
CA GLY A 166 -24.26 10.31 -1.11
C GLY A 166 -24.41 9.81 -2.55
N LYS A 167 -23.74 10.46 -3.51
CA LYS A 167 -23.72 10.02 -4.92
C LYS A 167 -23.06 8.64 -5.11
N SER A 168 -22.02 8.33 -4.34
CA SER A 168 -21.37 7.02 -4.37
C SER A 168 -22.29 5.92 -3.85
N LEU A 169 -22.98 6.17 -2.75
CA LEU A 169 -23.96 5.26 -2.15
C LEU A 169 -25.16 5.03 -3.08
N ALA A 170 -25.70 6.09 -3.69
CA ALA A 170 -26.78 5.98 -4.67
C ALA A 170 -26.41 5.07 -5.84
N ARG A 171 -25.21 5.22 -6.40
CA ARG A 171 -24.71 4.31 -7.45
C ARG A 171 -24.56 2.86 -6.98
N SER A 172 -24.30 2.63 -5.69
CA SER A 172 -24.24 1.29 -5.11
C SER A 172 -25.64 0.68 -4.98
N VAL A 173 -26.64 1.48 -4.66
CA VAL A 173 -28.07 1.09 -4.65
C VAL A 173 -28.53 0.75 -6.06
N ASP A 174 -28.28 1.62 -7.05
CA ASP A 174 -28.64 1.38 -8.46
C ASP A 174 -28.07 0.08 -9.03
N LYS A 175 -26.89 -0.31 -8.54
CA LYS A 175 -26.22 -1.57 -8.91
C LYS A 175 -26.67 -2.77 -8.06
N GLY A 176 -27.65 -2.61 -7.19
CA GLY A 176 -28.16 -3.68 -6.31
C GLY A 176 -27.14 -4.18 -5.27
N ARG A 177 -26.12 -3.39 -4.96
CA ARG A 177 -25.06 -3.75 -3.99
C ARG A 177 -25.39 -3.34 -2.56
N MET A 178 -26.42 -2.52 -2.38
CA MET A 178 -26.83 -1.93 -1.12
C MET A 178 -28.31 -1.57 -1.19
N THR A 179 -29.04 -1.63 -0.06
CA THR A 179 -30.41 -1.13 0.01
C THR A 179 -30.45 0.38 0.20
N VAL A 180 -31.58 1.00 -0.08
CA VAL A 180 -31.79 2.45 0.13
C VAL A 180 -31.64 2.81 1.61
N GLU A 181 -32.18 1.97 2.50
CA GLU A 181 -32.13 2.16 3.94
C GLU A 181 -30.68 2.10 4.46
N ALA A 182 -29.91 1.10 4.02
CA ALA A 182 -28.49 0.99 4.40
C ALA A 182 -27.65 2.16 3.88
N ALA A 183 -27.97 2.70 2.70
CA ALA A 183 -27.31 3.90 2.17
C ALA A 183 -27.63 5.14 3.01
N ALA A 184 -28.90 5.32 3.40
CA ALA A 184 -29.35 6.42 4.26
C ALA A 184 -28.67 6.33 5.63
N GLU A 185 -28.72 5.18 6.30
CA GLU A 185 -28.06 4.97 7.60
C GLU A 185 -26.54 5.22 7.54
N THR A 186 -25.88 4.84 6.43
CA THR A 186 -24.44 5.10 6.23
C THR A 186 -24.20 6.61 6.15
N LEU A 187 -25.02 7.34 5.40
CA LEU A 187 -24.86 8.79 5.23
C LEU A 187 -25.16 9.56 6.51
N ASP A 188 -26.11 9.07 7.33
CA ASP A 188 -26.48 9.68 8.61
C ASP A 188 -25.36 9.59 9.65
N ARG A 189 -24.51 8.55 9.59
CA ARG A 189 -23.33 8.43 10.45
C ARG A 189 -22.23 9.44 10.14
N ILE A 190 -22.33 10.21 9.04
CA ILE A 190 -21.30 11.17 8.62
C ILE A 190 -21.75 12.59 8.98
N THR A 191 -21.02 13.19 9.92
CA THR A 191 -21.20 14.59 10.31
C THR A 191 -20.15 15.46 9.60
N PRO A 192 -20.53 16.35 8.69
CA PRO A 192 -19.60 17.30 8.09
C PRO A 192 -19.26 18.41 9.08
N ALA A 193 -18.03 18.92 9.03
CA ALA A 193 -17.55 20.00 9.87
C ALA A 193 -16.58 20.94 9.15
N GLY A 194 -16.70 22.24 9.39
CA GLY A 194 -15.84 23.28 8.80
C GLY A 194 -14.58 23.57 9.61
N SER A 195 -14.36 22.85 10.72
CA SER A 195 -13.19 23.00 11.60
C SER A 195 -12.75 21.66 12.14
N TYR A 196 -11.45 21.49 12.39
CA TYR A 196 -10.88 20.31 13.04
C TYR A 196 -11.17 20.27 14.54
N ASP A 197 -11.69 21.32 15.16
CA ASP A 197 -12.15 21.32 16.56
C ASP A 197 -13.24 20.28 16.81
N ALA A 198 -13.96 19.90 15.75
CA ALA A 198 -14.94 18.80 15.79
C ALA A 198 -14.33 17.42 16.07
N PHE A 199 -13.00 17.30 16.08
CA PHE A 199 -12.29 16.05 16.39
C PHE A 199 -12.01 15.87 17.91
N ALA A 200 -12.50 16.76 18.76
CA ALA A 200 -12.23 16.70 20.19
C ALA A 200 -12.50 15.34 20.83
N ASP A 201 -13.58 14.67 20.42
CA ASP A 201 -14.04 13.42 21.01
C ASP A 201 -13.79 12.16 20.16
N VAL A 202 -13.11 12.28 19.00
CA VAL A 202 -12.86 11.10 18.16
C VAL A 202 -11.80 10.18 18.78
N ASP A 203 -11.94 8.89 18.51
CA ASP A 203 -10.99 7.86 18.95
C ASP A 203 -9.82 7.68 17.97
N LEU A 204 -10.07 7.97 16.69
CA LEU A 204 -9.11 7.91 15.60
C LEU A 204 -9.28 9.15 14.71
N ALA A 205 -8.25 9.95 14.55
CA ALA A 205 -8.20 11.05 13.59
C ALA A 205 -7.31 10.66 12.42
N LEU A 206 -7.87 10.63 11.20
CA LEU A 206 -7.16 10.24 9.98
C LEU A 206 -7.03 11.42 9.03
N GLU A 207 -5.82 11.74 8.66
CA GLU A 207 -5.47 12.81 7.72
C GLU A 207 -5.50 12.27 6.28
N ALA A 208 -6.25 12.95 5.40
CA ALA A 208 -6.36 12.70 3.96
C ALA A 208 -6.39 14.01 3.15
N VAL A 209 -5.48 14.93 3.46
CA VAL A 209 -5.31 16.23 2.79
C VAL A 209 -4.25 16.14 1.68
N ALA A 210 -3.82 17.31 1.16
CA ALA A 210 -2.79 17.36 0.12
C ALA A 210 -1.49 16.65 0.53
N GLU A 211 -0.78 16.06 -0.45
CA GLU A 211 0.49 15.35 -0.23
C GLU A 211 1.64 16.35 -0.12
N ASP A 212 1.62 17.10 0.98
CA ASP A 212 2.61 18.11 1.36
C ASP A 212 3.00 17.90 2.82
N LEU A 213 4.29 17.71 3.08
CA LEU A 213 4.79 17.36 4.40
C LEU A 213 4.53 18.46 5.43
N GLU A 214 4.69 19.72 5.05
CA GLU A 214 4.50 20.83 5.99
C GLU A 214 3.02 20.98 6.35
N VAL A 215 2.13 20.86 5.37
CA VAL A 215 0.68 20.86 5.61
C VAL A 215 0.28 19.72 6.57
N LYS A 216 0.85 18.53 6.38
CA LYS A 216 0.57 17.38 7.25
C LYS A 216 1.12 17.60 8.66
N ARG A 217 2.33 18.11 8.80
CA ARG A 217 2.93 18.43 10.12
C ARG A 217 2.10 19.44 10.91
N GLN A 218 1.63 20.51 10.24
CA GLN A 218 0.75 21.51 10.86
C GLN A 218 -0.58 20.89 11.29
N LEU A 219 -1.14 20.02 10.48
CA LEU A 219 -2.38 19.33 10.81
C LEU A 219 -2.20 18.37 11.99
N PHE A 220 -1.08 17.62 12.05
CA PHE A 220 -0.78 16.76 13.19
C PHE A 220 -0.55 17.56 14.48
N ALA A 221 0.08 18.72 14.42
CA ALA A 221 0.17 19.64 15.56
C ALA A 221 -1.22 20.17 16.00
N THR A 222 -2.16 20.31 15.06
CA THR A 222 -3.55 20.64 15.37
C THR A 222 -4.26 19.45 16.05
N PHE A 223 -4.14 18.24 15.50
CA PHE A 223 -4.70 17.04 16.09
C PHE A 223 -4.21 16.80 17.53
N ASP A 224 -2.92 17.05 17.77
CA ASP A 224 -2.32 16.92 19.10
C ASP A 224 -2.98 17.80 20.13
N LYS A 225 -3.40 19.01 19.76
CA LYS A 225 -4.08 19.96 20.64
C LYS A 225 -5.57 19.69 20.80
N VAL A 226 -6.23 19.25 19.73
CA VAL A 226 -7.69 19.14 19.66
C VAL A 226 -8.19 17.78 20.12
N CYS A 227 -7.57 16.69 19.64
CA CYS A 227 -8.05 15.35 19.94
C CYS A 227 -7.78 14.96 21.38
N LYS A 228 -8.73 14.27 22.00
CA LYS A 228 -8.62 13.76 23.38
C LYS A 228 -7.36 12.91 23.58
N PRO A 229 -6.85 12.82 24.82
CA PRO A 229 -5.79 11.87 25.16
C PRO A 229 -6.19 10.43 24.79
N GLY A 230 -5.24 9.66 24.25
CA GLY A 230 -5.47 8.29 23.82
C GLY A 230 -6.10 8.14 22.42
N ALA A 231 -6.50 9.22 21.76
CA ALA A 231 -6.90 9.16 20.36
C ALA A 231 -5.69 8.80 19.47
N ILE A 232 -5.91 7.91 18.49
CA ILE A 232 -4.90 7.54 17.51
C ILE A 232 -4.90 8.59 16.40
N LEU A 233 -3.70 9.00 15.98
CA LEU A 233 -3.50 9.97 14.91
C LEU A 233 -2.89 9.27 13.71
N ALA A 234 -3.63 9.19 12.61
CA ALA A 234 -3.24 8.45 11.41
C ALA A 234 -3.08 9.34 10.18
N THR A 235 -2.19 8.96 9.29
CA THR A 235 -2.04 9.58 7.96
C THR A 235 -2.24 8.56 6.84
N THR A 236 -2.86 8.96 5.74
CA THR A 236 -2.97 8.13 4.53
C THR A 236 -1.95 8.53 3.45
N THR A 237 -0.84 9.15 3.84
CA THR A 237 0.23 9.48 2.89
C THR A 237 0.68 8.28 2.08
N SER A 238 1.06 8.50 0.81
CA SER A 238 1.56 7.45 -0.09
C SER A 238 3.08 7.34 -0.10
N SER A 239 3.79 8.39 0.32
CA SER A 239 5.25 8.48 0.11
C SER A 239 6.00 9.31 1.15
N LEU A 240 5.29 10.13 1.94
CA LEU A 240 5.93 10.99 2.92
C LEU A 240 6.24 10.24 4.22
N PRO A 241 7.31 10.59 4.94
CA PRO A 241 7.68 9.89 6.16
C PRO A 241 6.66 10.14 7.28
N VAL A 242 6.04 9.07 7.77
CA VAL A 242 5.04 9.10 8.86
C VAL A 242 5.67 9.62 10.15
N VAL A 243 6.94 9.29 10.41
CA VAL A 243 7.69 9.75 11.58
C VAL A 243 7.81 11.28 11.62
N ALA A 244 7.81 11.96 10.49
CA ALA A 244 7.84 13.42 10.45
C ALA A 244 6.51 14.03 10.94
N CYS A 245 5.38 13.36 10.70
CA CYS A 245 4.09 13.70 11.29
C CYS A 245 4.08 13.42 12.80
N ALA A 246 4.63 12.29 13.22
CA ALA A 246 4.75 11.92 14.64
C ALA A 246 5.54 12.96 15.44
N ARG A 247 6.63 13.45 14.87
CA ARG A 247 7.49 14.49 15.49
C ARG A 247 6.81 15.86 15.63
N ALA A 248 5.72 16.10 14.94
CA ALA A 248 4.91 17.30 15.07
C ALA A 248 3.94 17.25 16.26
N THR A 249 3.89 16.14 17.00
CA THR A 249 2.99 15.93 18.13
C THR A 249 3.78 15.73 19.45
N SER A 250 3.13 15.96 20.58
CA SER A 250 3.66 15.63 21.92
C SER A 250 3.55 14.14 22.26
N ARG A 251 2.81 13.37 21.45
CA ARG A 251 2.53 11.94 21.66
C ARG A 251 2.83 11.12 20.38
N PRO A 252 4.08 11.07 19.95
CA PRO A 252 4.48 10.41 18.71
C PRO A 252 4.20 8.90 18.71
N GLN A 253 4.04 8.28 19.89
CA GLN A 253 3.66 6.87 20.04
C GLN A 253 2.22 6.57 19.58
N ASP A 254 1.34 7.59 19.53
CA ASP A 254 -0.05 7.48 19.07
C ASP A 254 -0.20 7.68 17.56
N VAL A 255 0.90 7.90 16.83
CA VAL A 255 0.91 8.17 15.39
C VAL A 255 1.25 6.94 14.59
N ILE A 256 0.48 6.71 13.50
CA ILE A 256 0.63 5.56 12.61
C ILE A 256 0.22 5.93 11.18
N GLY A 257 0.75 5.22 10.18
CA GLY A 257 0.25 5.31 8.81
C GLY A 257 -0.85 4.29 8.54
N MET A 258 -1.89 4.72 7.85
CA MET A 258 -2.97 3.89 7.29
C MET A 258 -3.12 4.24 5.81
N HIS A 259 -2.27 3.65 4.97
CA HIS A 259 -2.26 3.95 3.55
C HIS A 259 -3.37 3.19 2.82
N PHE A 260 -4.44 3.92 2.47
CA PHE A 260 -5.54 3.44 1.65
C PHE A 260 -5.25 3.62 0.17
N PHE A 261 -5.79 2.76 -0.67
CA PHE A 261 -5.66 2.81 -2.12
C PHE A 261 -6.93 3.36 -2.79
N ASN A 262 -6.73 4.11 -3.88
CA ASN A 262 -7.84 4.70 -4.64
C ASN A 262 -8.46 3.68 -5.63
N PRO A 263 -9.77 3.53 -5.68
CA PRO A 263 -10.79 4.15 -4.82
C PRO A 263 -10.96 3.39 -3.48
N ALA A 264 -10.89 4.11 -2.36
CA ALA A 264 -10.89 3.49 -1.04
C ALA A 264 -12.08 2.53 -0.77
N PRO A 265 -13.32 2.78 -1.22
CA PRO A 265 -14.41 1.84 -1.03
C PRO A 265 -14.22 0.49 -1.75
N ALA A 266 -13.51 0.46 -2.88
CA ALA A 266 -13.34 -0.74 -3.70
C ALA A 266 -12.08 -1.53 -3.36
N MET A 267 -10.98 -0.84 -3.09
CA MET A 267 -9.68 -1.48 -2.82
C MET A 267 -9.67 -2.15 -1.46
N LYS A 268 -9.18 -3.39 -1.41
CA LYS A 268 -9.21 -4.20 -0.18
C LYS A 268 -8.00 -4.00 0.72
N LEU A 269 -6.92 -3.41 0.21
CA LEU A 269 -5.66 -3.28 0.90
C LEU A 269 -5.60 -2.01 1.76
N VAL A 270 -4.97 -2.12 2.94
CA VAL A 270 -4.43 -1.01 3.71
C VAL A 270 -3.02 -1.37 4.16
N GLU A 271 -2.04 -0.55 3.81
CA GLU A 271 -0.70 -0.68 4.38
C GLU A 271 -0.68 0.03 5.75
N VAL A 272 -0.38 -0.75 6.78
CA VAL A 272 -0.25 -0.28 8.16
C VAL A 272 1.22 0.03 8.42
N VAL A 273 1.52 1.32 8.52
CA VAL A 273 2.90 1.81 8.53
C VAL A 273 3.30 2.20 9.95
N ARG A 274 4.20 1.42 10.54
CA ARG A 274 4.75 1.70 11.86
C ARG A 274 6.00 2.58 11.75
N THR A 275 6.02 3.64 12.53
CA THR A 275 7.27 4.37 12.80
C THR A 275 8.07 3.67 13.91
N VAL A 276 9.30 4.08 14.10
CA VAL A 276 10.13 3.61 15.25
C VAL A 276 9.57 4.04 16.61
N LEU A 277 8.54 4.91 16.63
CA LEU A 277 7.93 5.47 17.83
C LEU A 277 6.52 4.90 18.09
N THR A 278 5.88 4.29 17.10
CA THR A 278 4.49 3.81 17.20
C THR A 278 4.34 2.73 18.25
N ALA A 279 3.41 2.90 19.19
CA ALA A 279 3.14 1.94 20.26
C ALA A 279 2.45 0.67 19.73
N ASP A 280 2.65 -0.45 20.43
CA ASP A 280 2.11 -1.76 20.01
C ASP A 280 0.59 -1.81 20.09
N ASP A 281 -0.03 -1.16 21.09
CA ASP A 281 -1.49 -1.08 21.22
C ASP A 281 -2.14 -0.25 20.10
N VAL A 282 -1.46 0.80 19.61
CA VAL A 282 -1.89 1.59 18.45
C VAL A 282 -1.87 0.73 17.19
N HIS A 283 -0.79 0.00 16.97
CA HIS A 283 -0.68 -0.93 15.85
C HIS A 283 -1.77 -2.02 15.89
N ALA A 284 -1.95 -2.67 17.05
CA ALA A 284 -2.98 -3.69 17.25
C ALA A 284 -4.37 -3.13 16.94
N THR A 285 -4.70 -1.95 17.47
CA THR A 285 -5.97 -1.26 17.23
C THR A 285 -6.23 -1.01 15.75
N VAL A 286 -5.24 -0.50 15.04
CA VAL A 286 -5.38 -0.17 13.61
C VAL A 286 -5.60 -1.43 12.78
N ARG A 287 -4.95 -2.54 13.10
CA ARG A 287 -5.21 -3.82 12.44
C ARG A 287 -6.65 -4.32 12.67
N GLU A 288 -7.16 -4.23 13.90
CA GLU A 288 -8.54 -4.57 14.24
C GLU A 288 -9.53 -3.67 13.49
N VAL A 289 -9.25 -2.35 13.44
CA VAL A 289 -10.05 -1.39 12.67
C VAL A 289 -10.07 -1.76 11.18
N CYS A 290 -8.92 -2.07 10.58
CA CYS A 290 -8.85 -2.52 9.20
C CYS A 290 -9.72 -3.76 8.94
N ALA A 291 -9.65 -4.76 9.82
CA ALA A 291 -10.48 -5.96 9.72
C ALA A 291 -11.99 -5.63 9.80
N LYS A 292 -12.37 -4.77 10.75
CA LYS A 292 -13.78 -4.33 10.92
C LYS A 292 -14.31 -3.58 9.71
N VAL A 293 -13.49 -2.77 9.06
CA VAL A 293 -13.87 -2.08 7.81
C VAL A 293 -13.69 -2.96 6.56
N ARG A 294 -13.45 -4.25 6.74
CA ARG A 294 -13.28 -5.26 5.68
C ARG A 294 -12.10 -4.97 4.74
N LYS A 295 -11.03 -4.40 5.28
CA LYS A 295 -9.76 -4.22 4.60
C LYS A 295 -8.76 -5.26 5.09
N HIS A 296 -7.86 -5.64 4.20
CA HIS A 296 -6.74 -6.52 4.53
C HIS A 296 -5.55 -5.65 4.93
N PRO A 297 -5.15 -5.66 6.22
CA PRO A 297 -3.96 -4.93 6.64
C PRO A 297 -2.70 -5.69 6.27
N VAL A 298 -1.70 -5.00 5.75
CA VAL A 298 -0.33 -5.49 5.63
C VAL A 298 0.59 -4.58 6.43
N ASP A 299 1.56 -5.17 7.11
CA ASP A 299 2.46 -4.44 7.99
C ASP A 299 3.76 -4.08 7.28
N CYS A 300 4.20 -2.84 7.45
CA CYS A 300 5.49 -2.38 6.99
C CYS A 300 6.07 -1.26 7.87
N GLY A 301 7.36 -1.02 7.71
CA GLY A 301 8.04 0.11 8.33
C GLY A 301 7.83 1.42 7.56
N ASP A 302 8.22 2.52 8.19
CA ASP A 302 8.12 3.87 7.63
C ASP A 302 9.33 4.16 6.72
N ARG A 303 9.16 3.89 5.43
CA ARG A 303 10.09 4.29 4.37
C ARG A 303 9.33 4.66 3.10
N ALA A 304 9.98 5.36 2.18
CA ALA A 304 9.37 5.82 0.94
C ALA A 304 8.70 4.68 0.15
N GLY A 305 7.45 4.90 -0.25
CA GLY A 305 6.69 3.99 -1.11
C GLY A 305 6.19 2.71 -0.42
N PHE A 306 6.46 2.53 0.86
CA PHE A 306 6.04 1.37 1.66
C PHE A 306 6.33 0.04 0.95
N ILE A 307 5.34 -0.85 0.74
CA ILE A 307 5.52 -2.09 -0.04
C ILE A 307 5.14 -1.86 -1.51
N VAL A 308 3.90 -1.43 -1.74
CA VAL A 308 3.34 -1.39 -3.12
C VAL A 308 4.10 -0.43 -4.01
N ASN A 309 4.22 0.83 -3.62
CA ASN A 309 4.88 1.83 -4.46
C ASN A 309 6.38 1.57 -4.59
N ALA A 310 7.03 1.05 -3.54
CA ALA A 310 8.45 0.71 -3.59
C ALA A 310 8.77 -0.44 -4.57
N LEU A 311 7.81 -1.31 -4.87
CA LEU A 311 7.95 -2.38 -5.86
C LEU A 311 7.38 -2.00 -7.23
N LEU A 312 6.25 -1.27 -7.24
CA LEU A 312 5.54 -0.92 -8.48
C LEU A 312 6.29 0.14 -9.30
N PHE A 313 6.72 1.23 -8.69
CA PHE A 313 7.31 2.35 -9.44
C PHE A 313 8.65 2.03 -10.10
N PRO A 314 9.58 1.26 -9.50
CA PRO A 314 10.76 0.77 -10.21
C PRO A 314 10.42 -0.09 -11.43
N TYR A 315 9.39 -0.93 -11.34
CA TYR A 315 8.88 -1.70 -12.47
C TYR A 315 8.34 -0.80 -13.58
N LEU A 316 7.51 0.22 -13.25
CA LEU A 316 6.99 1.19 -14.22
C LEU A 316 8.13 2.00 -14.86
N ASN A 317 9.08 2.47 -14.07
CA ASN A 317 10.24 3.21 -14.54
C ASN A 317 11.12 2.37 -15.49
N ASN A 318 11.26 1.07 -15.22
CA ASN A 318 11.97 0.17 -16.11
C ASN A 318 11.26 0.00 -17.47
N ALA A 319 9.91 -0.05 -17.48
CA ALA A 319 9.14 -0.04 -18.72
C ALA A 319 9.38 1.24 -19.54
N ILE A 320 9.41 2.41 -18.87
CA ILE A 320 9.73 3.70 -19.52
C ILE A 320 11.13 3.66 -20.14
N LYS A 321 12.14 3.12 -19.43
CA LYS A 321 13.50 2.98 -19.96
C LYS A 321 13.55 2.11 -21.22
N MET A 322 12.80 1.00 -21.26
CA MET A 322 12.74 0.15 -22.46
C MET A 322 12.24 0.90 -23.69
N VAL A 323 11.25 1.79 -23.55
CA VAL A 323 10.78 2.64 -24.64
C VAL A 323 11.83 3.67 -25.04
N GLN A 324 12.48 4.29 -24.08
CA GLN A 324 13.53 5.29 -24.35
C GLN A 324 14.74 4.70 -25.09
N GLU A 325 15.05 3.44 -24.82
CA GLU A 325 16.11 2.69 -25.49
C GLU A 325 15.66 2.11 -26.84
N HIS A 326 14.44 2.40 -27.28
CA HIS A 326 13.84 1.86 -28.52
C HIS A 326 13.81 0.33 -28.57
N TYR A 327 13.74 -0.31 -27.39
CA TYR A 327 13.72 -1.77 -27.28
C TYR A 327 12.37 -2.37 -27.71
N ALA A 328 11.27 -1.72 -27.37
CA ALA A 328 9.91 -2.11 -27.76
C ALA A 328 8.98 -0.88 -27.75
N THR A 329 7.83 -1.01 -28.39
CA THR A 329 6.78 0.02 -28.36
C THR A 329 5.98 -0.04 -27.04
N LEU A 330 5.26 1.05 -26.73
CA LEU A 330 4.35 1.11 -25.56
C LEU A 330 3.33 -0.03 -25.60
N ASP A 331 2.69 -0.22 -26.76
CA ASP A 331 1.65 -1.24 -26.97
C ASP A 331 2.19 -2.66 -26.80
N ASP A 332 3.40 -2.93 -27.32
CA ASP A 332 4.04 -4.24 -27.21
C ASP A 332 4.42 -4.56 -25.76
N ILE A 333 4.86 -3.55 -25.00
CA ILE A 333 5.21 -3.71 -23.58
C ILE A 333 3.93 -3.98 -22.76
N ASP A 334 2.88 -3.21 -22.97
CA ASP A 334 1.60 -3.41 -22.30
C ASP A 334 1.00 -4.78 -22.62
N ALA A 335 1.02 -5.16 -23.91
CA ALA A 335 0.55 -6.48 -24.34
C ALA A 335 1.37 -7.62 -23.72
N ALA A 336 2.70 -7.49 -23.69
CA ALA A 336 3.59 -8.50 -23.09
C ALA A 336 3.28 -8.75 -21.62
N MET A 337 3.02 -7.69 -20.83
CA MET A 337 2.71 -7.84 -19.42
C MET A 337 1.29 -8.37 -19.17
N LYS A 338 0.31 -7.94 -19.97
CA LYS A 338 -1.06 -8.47 -19.87
C LYS A 338 -1.14 -9.94 -20.29
N LEU A 339 -0.56 -10.29 -21.42
CA LEU A 339 -0.68 -11.65 -21.98
C LEU A 339 0.34 -12.63 -21.40
N GLY A 340 1.56 -12.17 -21.13
CA GLY A 340 2.63 -13.00 -20.59
C GLY A 340 2.65 -13.07 -19.08
N GLY A 341 2.40 -11.96 -18.39
CA GLY A 341 2.37 -11.88 -16.94
C GLY A 341 0.99 -12.08 -16.30
N GLY A 342 -0.07 -12.08 -17.11
CA GLY A 342 -1.45 -12.13 -16.60
C GLY A 342 -1.85 -10.87 -15.82
N TYR A 343 -1.19 -9.74 -16.06
CA TYR A 343 -1.46 -8.50 -15.35
C TYR A 343 -2.79 -7.90 -15.83
N PRO A 344 -3.58 -7.30 -14.95
CA PRO A 344 -4.88 -6.72 -15.31
C PRO A 344 -4.73 -5.51 -16.25
N MET A 345 -3.55 -4.87 -16.23
CA MET A 345 -3.24 -3.64 -16.94
C MET A 345 -1.76 -3.62 -17.30
N GLY A 346 -1.43 -3.09 -18.48
CA GLY A 346 -0.04 -2.86 -18.85
C GLY A 346 0.58 -1.69 -18.09
N PRO A 347 1.92 -1.57 -18.05
CA PRO A 347 2.60 -0.51 -17.28
C PRO A 347 2.23 0.90 -17.75
N PHE A 348 2.03 1.12 -19.05
CA PHE A 348 1.68 2.45 -19.59
C PHE A 348 0.21 2.78 -19.38
N GLU A 349 -0.70 1.80 -19.56
CA GLU A 349 -2.10 1.95 -19.16
C GLU A 349 -2.21 2.32 -17.67
N LEU A 350 -1.38 1.71 -16.83
CA LEU A 350 -1.37 2.02 -15.39
C LEU A 350 -0.82 3.42 -15.10
N LEU A 351 0.24 3.84 -15.80
CA LEU A 351 0.79 5.20 -15.68
C LEU A 351 -0.24 6.27 -16.05
N ASP A 352 -1.05 6.02 -17.09
CA ASP A 352 -2.14 6.93 -17.47
C ASP A 352 -3.25 7.00 -16.40
N VAL A 353 -3.56 5.89 -15.76
CA VAL A 353 -4.56 5.83 -14.66
C VAL A 353 -4.05 6.55 -13.41
N VAL A 354 -2.78 6.38 -13.07
CA VAL A 354 -2.16 7.03 -11.89
C VAL A 354 -1.93 8.52 -12.12
N GLY A 355 -1.58 8.88 -13.35
CA GLY A 355 -1.14 10.21 -13.74
C GLY A 355 0.39 10.34 -13.73
N LEU A 356 0.95 10.89 -14.80
CA LEU A 356 2.40 11.00 -14.96
C LEU A 356 3.04 11.96 -13.94
N ASP A 357 2.35 13.02 -13.56
CA ASP A 357 2.78 13.97 -12.53
C ASP A 357 2.89 13.33 -11.15
N VAL A 358 1.90 12.53 -10.76
CA VAL A 358 1.89 11.76 -9.51
C VAL A 358 2.99 10.70 -9.53
N SER A 359 3.13 9.98 -10.64
CA SER A 359 4.16 8.95 -10.83
C SER A 359 5.56 9.53 -10.69
N LEU A 360 5.83 10.66 -11.36
CA LEU A 360 7.11 11.37 -11.26
C LEU A 360 7.40 11.85 -9.82
N ALA A 361 6.38 12.34 -9.12
CA ALA A 361 6.54 12.78 -7.72
C ALA A 361 6.97 11.61 -6.82
N ILE A 362 6.33 10.45 -6.96
CA ILE A 362 6.66 9.23 -6.19
C ILE A 362 8.07 8.75 -6.53
N GLU A 363 8.42 8.65 -7.81
CA GLU A 363 9.76 8.23 -8.25
C GLU A 363 10.86 9.14 -7.71
N LYS A 364 10.65 10.46 -7.70
CA LYS A 364 11.59 11.41 -7.11
C LYS A 364 11.78 11.18 -5.61
N VAL A 365 10.72 10.86 -4.87
CA VAL A 365 10.82 10.55 -3.44
C VAL A 365 11.61 9.26 -3.23
N LEU A 366 11.29 8.19 -3.96
CA LEU A 366 12.00 6.92 -3.90
C LEU A 366 13.51 7.10 -4.23
N HIS A 367 13.82 7.79 -5.32
CA HIS A 367 15.20 8.02 -5.71
C HIS A 367 15.96 8.88 -4.68
N ARG A 368 15.30 9.87 -4.09
CA ARG A 368 15.92 10.72 -3.04
C ARG A 368 16.26 9.93 -1.79
N GLU A 369 15.39 9.00 -1.39
CA GLU A 369 15.59 8.21 -0.18
C GLU A 369 16.62 7.10 -0.40
N PHE A 370 16.45 6.28 -1.43
CA PHE A 370 17.29 5.10 -1.65
C PHE A 370 18.61 5.40 -2.37
N ARG A 371 18.70 6.51 -3.10
CA ARG A 371 19.88 6.91 -3.89
C ARG A 371 20.37 5.82 -4.87
N ASP A 372 19.48 4.90 -5.23
CA ASP A 372 19.78 3.87 -6.22
C ASP A 372 19.62 4.44 -7.63
N PRO A 373 20.65 4.36 -8.50
CA PRO A 373 20.57 4.79 -9.88
C PRO A 373 19.46 4.11 -10.68
N GLY A 374 19.11 2.85 -10.34
CA GLY A 374 18.00 2.11 -10.95
C GLY A 374 16.64 2.76 -10.71
N LEU A 375 16.49 3.51 -9.62
CA LEU A 375 15.28 4.25 -9.25
C LEU A 375 15.25 5.68 -9.81
N ALA A 376 16.28 6.13 -10.50
CA ALA A 376 16.29 7.46 -11.10
C ALA A 376 15.17 7.58 -12.15
N PRO A 377 14.30 8.63 -12.06
CA PRO A 377 13.22 8.81 -13.01
C PRO A 377 13.69 8.82 -14.46
N GLY A 378 13.04 8.05 -15.30
CA GLY A 378 13.28 8.04 -16.75
C GLY A 378 13.04 9.42 -17.38
N ARG A 379 13.64 9.68 -18.53
CA ARG A 379 13.51 11.00 -19.20
C ARG A 379 12.07 11.26 -19.66
N GLY A 380 11.28 10.21 -19.91
CA GLY A 380 9.87 10.31 -20.31
C GLY A 380 8.91 10.76 -19.21
N THR A 381 9.35 10.75 -17.94
CA THR A 381 8.57 11.23 -16.79
C THR A 381 8.97 12.64 -16.34
N ARG A 382 9.89 13.31 -17.05
CA ARG A 382 10.39 14.65 -16.72
C ARG A 382 9.57 15.76 -17.38
#